data_3cd9d193d3d914abdb840dcbd97fa767
#
_entry.id   3cd9d193d3d914abdb840dcbd97fa767
#
_cell.length_a   1.000
_cell.length_b   1.000
_cell.length_c   1.000
_cell.angle_alpha   90.00
_cell.angle_beta   90.00
_cell.angle_gamma   90.00
#
_symmetry.space_group_name_H-M   'P 1'
#
loop_
_entity.id
_entity.type
_entity.pdbx_description
1 polymer ?
#
loop_
_entity_poly.entity_id
_entity_poly.type
_entity_poly.pdbx_seq_one_letter_code
_entity_poly.pdbx_strand_id
1 'polypeptide(L)'
;MDTVEFFEQLDARIAKYDLLCHPFYKAWSAGELTRKDLRQYAQDYYHHVEAFPSYLAALGLRLEEGELRRSVLANMCDEKGVEGRPGKDSVPHSELWLDFAEGMGSSRNLEWHTPAFEIR
;
A
#
# COMPACT_ATOMS: atom_id res chain seq x y z
N MET A 1 -18.22 -22.33 10.75
CA MET A 1 -18.12 -20.93 11.18
C MET A 1 -19.22 -20.14 10.49
N ASP A 2 -20.05 -19.46 11.26
CA ASP A 2 -21.07 -18.59 10.69
C ASP A 2 -20.49 -17.19 10.40
N THR A 3 -21.32 -16.33 9.80
CA THR A 3 -20.89 -14.99 9.40
C THR A 3 -20.48 -14.14 10.59
N VAL A 4 -21.18 -14.23 11.71
CA VAL A 4 -20.88 -13.47 12.93
C VAL A 4 -19.52 -13.89 13.49
N GLU A 5 -19.28 -15.19 13.61
CA GLU A 5 -18.00 -15.71 14.08
C GLU A 5 -16.85 -15.30 13.15
N PHE A 6 -17.08 -15.34 11.84
CA PHE A 6 -16.08 -14.91 10.89
C PHE A 6 -15.65 -13.46 11.12
N PHE A 7 -16.62 -12.54 11.24
CA PHE A 7 -16.31 -11.14 11.45
C PHE A 7 -15.70 -10.87 12.82
N GLU A 8 -16.14 -11.58 13.85
CA GLU A 8 -15.52 -11.46 15.18
C GLU A 8 -14.04 -11.87 15.14
N GLN A 9 -13.72 -12.96 14.45
CA GLN A 9 -12.34 -13.41 14.32
C GLN A 9 -11.52 -12.46 13.46
N LEU A 10 -12.10 -11.96 12.38
CA LEU A 10 -11.43 -10.99 11.51
C LEU A 10 -11.09 -9.71 12.29
N ASP A 11 -12.06 -9.16 13.00
CA ASP A 11 -11.87 -7.95 13.81
C ASP A 11 -10.81 -8.15 14.89
N ALA A 12 -10.83 -9.31 15.56
CA ALA A 12 -9.83 -9.64 16.57
C ALA A 12 -8.41 -9.69 16.00
N ARG A 13 -8.27 -10.25 14.79
CA ARG A 13 -6.97 -10.31 14.12
C ARG A 13 -6.51 -8.95 13.65
N ILE A 14 -7.41 -8.14 13.13
CA ILE A 14 -7.09 -6.76 12.73
C ILE A 14 -6.61 -5.98 13.96
N ALA A 15 -7.32 -6.08 15.08
CA ALA A 15 -6.95 -5.38 16.31
C ALA A 15 -5.57 -5.83 16.83
N LYS A 16 -5.26 -7.13 16.72
CA LYS A 16 -3.97 -7.68 17.15
C LYS A 16 -2.81 -7.12 16.34
N TYR A 17 -3.03 -6.87 15.06
CA TYR A 17 -2.01 -6.37 14.15
C TYR A 17 -2.27 -4.92 13.76
N ASP A 18 -2.85 -4.13 14.66
CA ASP A 18 -3.13 -2.71 14.41
C ASP A 18 -1.85 -2.00 13.98
N LEU A 19 -1.88 -1.50 12.77
CA LEU A 19 -0.75 -0.82 12.13
C LEU A 19 -0.23 0.34 12.98
N LEU A 20 -1.15 1.14 13.53
CA LEU A 20 -0.80 2.33 14.31
C LEU A 20 -0.18 2.00 15.67
N CYS A 21 -0.31 0.75 16.12
CA CYS A 21 0.34 0.27 17.35
C CYS A 21 1.72 -0.33 17.10
N HIS A 22 2.12 -0.45 15.84
CA HIS A 22 3.44 -0.95 15.49
C HIS A 22 4.52 0.05 15.90
N PRO A 23 5.65 -0.40 16.47
CA PRO A 23 6.73 0.49 16.92
C PRO A 23 7.19 1.49 15.86
N PHE A 24 7.25 1.09 14.59
CA PHE A 24 7.61 1.97 13.49
C PHE A 24 6.68 3.18 13.39
N TYR A 25 5.36 2.94 13.39
CA TYR A 25 4.39 4.03 13.27
C TYR A 25 4.29 4.87 14.53
N LYS A 26 4.56 4.29 15.69
CA LYS A 26 4.67 5.07 16.93
C LYS A 26 5.86 6.02 16.88
N ALA A 27 6.99 5.54 16.40
CA ALA A 27 8.19 6.37 16.21
C ALA A 27 7.95 7.46 15.16
N TRP A 28 7.23 7.12 14.08
CA TRP A 28 6.82 8.10 13.07
C TRP A 28 6.02 9.25 13.70
N SER A 29 4.97 8.89 14.44
CA SER A 29 4.08 9.88 15.06
C SER A 29 4.79 10.75 16.10
N ALA A 30 5.82 10.20 16.77
CA ALA A 30 6.63 10.91 17.74
C ALA A 30 7.76 11.74 17.11
N GLY A 31 7.92 11.67 15.78
CA GLY A 31 9.00 12.41 15.09
C GLY A 31 10.38 11.84 15.34
N GLU A 32 10.48 10.56 15.69
CA GLU A 32 11.73 9.91 16.04
C GLU A 32 12.44 9.21 14.88
N LEU A 33 11.81 9.13 13.70
CA LEU A 33 12.43 8.49 12.54
C LEU A 33 13.51 9.38 11.95
N THR A 34 14.65 8.76 11.65
CA THR A 34 15.75 9.44 10.98
C THR A 34 15.54 9.41 9.46
N ARG A 35 16.33 10.22 8.73
CA ARG A 35 16.34 10.18 7.26
C ARG A 35 16.71 8.78 6.75
N LYS A 36 17.61 8.09 7.44
CA LYS A 36 18.00 6.72 7.11
C LYS A 36 16.82 5.75 7.25
N ASP A 37 16.04 5.90 8.33
CA ASP A 37 14.84 5.09 8.56
C ASP A 37 13.82 5.30 7.44
N LEU A 38 13.59 6.56 7.05
CA LEU A 38 12.65 6.88 5.98
C LEU A 38 13.12 6.36 4.62
N ARG A 39 14.42 6.40 4.37
CA ARG A 39 14.99 5.82 3.15
C ARG A 39 14.77 4.32 3.09
N GLN A 40 15.03 3.60 4.18
CA GLN A 40 14.80 2.15 4.24
C GLN A 40 13.31 1.83 4.05
N TYR A 41 12.45 2.59 4.71
CA TYR A 41 11.00 2.44 4.54
C TYR A 41 10.58 2.66 3.08
N ALA A 42 11.09 3.71 2.45
CA ALA A 42 10.77 4.00 1.06
C ALA A 42 11.15 2.84 0.13
N GLN A 43 12.33 2.27 0.34
CA GLN A 43 12.80 1.13 -0.46
C GLN A 43 11.94 -0.10 -0.27
N ASP A 44 11.62 -0.44 0.96
CA ASP A 44 10.86 -1.65 1.27
C ASP A 44 9.41 -1.53 0.85
N TYR A 45 8.77 -0.40 1.14
CA TYR A 45 7.35 -0.22 0.88
C TYR A 45 7.03 -0.03 -0.61
N TYR A 46 8.03 0.37 -1.40
CA TYR A 46 7.86 0.52 -2.85
C TYR A 46 7.27 -0.74 -3.49
N HIS A 47 7.73 -1.91 -3.07
CA HIS A 47 7.28 -3.18 -3.63
C HIS A 47 5.79 -3.40 -3.41
N HIS A 48 5.28 -2.98 -2.25
CA HIS A 48 3.84 -3.02 -1.98
C HIS A 48 3.09 -2.02 -2.86
N VAL A 49 3.55 -0.79 -2.97
CA VAL A 49 2.89 0.24 -3.77
C VAL A 49 2.83 -0.17 -5.24
N GLU A 50 3.90 -0.74 -5.77
CA GLU A 50 3.93 -1.22 -7.14
C GLU A 50 2.98 -2.39 -7.39
N ALA A 51 2.90 -3.32 -6.44
CA ALA A 51 2.08 -4.53 -6.58
C ALA A 51 0.60 -4.30 -6.26
N PHE A 52 0.28 -3.28 -5.48
CA PHE A 52 -1.07 -3.06 -4.96
C PHE A 52 -2.16 -2.96 -6.04
N PRO A 53 -1.94 -2.28 -7.17
CA PRO A 53 -2.94 -2.26 -8.25
C PRO A 53 -3.31 -3.65 -8.76
N SER A 54 -2.36 -4.57 -8.81
CA SER A 54 -2.61 -5.95 -9.22
C SER A 54 -3.50 -6.69 -8.22
N TYR A 55 -3.33 -6.41 -6.93
CA TYR A 55 -4.21 -6.98 -5.90
C TYR A 55 -5.63 -6.47 -6.03
N LEU A 56 -5.78 -5.17 -6.31
CA LEU A 56 -7.10 -4.56 -6.53
C LEU A 56 -7.77 -5.12 -7.79
N ALA A 57 -7.01 -5.34 -8.85
CA ALA A 57 -7.53 -5.95 -10.07
C ALA A 57 -8.02 -7.38 -9.80
N ALA A 58 -7.24 -8.17 -9.09
CA ALA A 58 -7.61 -9.55 -8.76
C ALA A 58 -8.86 -9.59 -7.89
N LEU A 59 -8.96 -8.72 -6.89
CA LEU A 59 -10.16 -8.63 -6.07
C LEU A 59 -11.36 -8.21 -6.89
N GLY A 60 -11.22 -7.17 -7.74
CA GLY A 60 -12.30 -6.68 -8.58
C GLY A 60 -12.89 -7.76 -9.49
N LEU A 61 -12.04 -8.65 -10.03
CA LEU A 61 -12.50 -9.74 -10.88
C LEU A 61 -13.30 -10.80 -10.11
N ARG A 62 -13.12 -10.89 -8.82
CA ARG A 62 -13.83 -11.85 -7.96
C ARG A 62 -15.14 -11.32 -7.39
N LEU A 63 -15.34 -10.03 -7.46
CA LEU A 63 -16.56 -9.39 -6.97
C LEU A 63 -17.64 -9.43 -8.04
N GLU A 64 -18.90 -9.56 -7.61
CA GLU A 64 -20.03 -9.44 -8.51
C GLU A 64 -20.20 -8.00 -9.01
N GLU A 65 -20.82 -7.85 -10.17
CA GLU A 65 -21.15 -6.52 -10.68
C GLU A 65 -21.92 -5.72 -9.64
N GLY A 66 -21.49 -4.49 -9.42
CA GLY A 66 -22.09 -3.60 -8.46
C GLY A 66 -21.17 -2.50 -7.99
N GLU A 67 -21.64 -1.76 -7.00
CA GLU A 67 -20.95 -0.59 -6.49
C GLU A 67 -19.59 -0.93 -5.89
N LEU A 68 -19.50 -2.04 -5.14
CA LEU A 68 -18.25 -2.44 -4.51
C LEU A 68 -17.17 -2.73 -5.56
N ARG A 69 -17.52 -3.48 -6.60
CA ARG A 69 -16.58 -3.78 -7.70
C ARG A 69 -16.11 -2.50 -8.38
N ARG A 70 -17.06 -1.59 -8.66
CA ARG A 70 -16.71 -0.31 -9.29
C ARG A 70 -15.77 0.51 -8.40
N SER A 71 -15.99 0.53 -7.10
CA SER A 71 -15.12 1.25 -6.15
C SER A 71 -13.71 0.67 -6.10
N VAL A 72 -13.59 -0.66 -6.09
CA VAL A 72 -12.29 -1.35 -6.09
C VAL A 72 -11.52 -1.05 -7.38
N LEU A 73 -12.21 -1.12 -8.53
CA LEU A 73 -11.56 -0.85 -9.82
C LEU A 73 -11.21 0.62 -9.99
N ALA A 74 -12.02 1.53 -9.44
CA ALA A 74 -11.70 2.95 -9.44
C ALA A 74 -10.44 3.23 -8.61
N ASN A 75 -10.29 2.58 -7.47
CA ASN A 75 -9.08 2.67 -6.66
C ASN A 75 -7.86 2.15 -7.43
N MET A 76 -8.02 1.03 -8.15
CA MET A 76 -6.95 0.52 -9.01
C MET A 76 -6.52 1.56 -10.05
N CYS A 77 -7.47 2.24 -10.68
CA CYS A 77 -7.18 3.28 -11.65
C CYS A 77 -6.41 4.44 -11.03
N ASP A 78 -6.77 4.85 -9.81
CA ASP A 78 -6.04 5.89 -9.09
C ASP A 78 -4.59 5.47 -8.82
N GLU A 79 -4.38 4.24 -8.40
CA GLU A 79 -3.04 3.72 -8.14
C GLU A 79 -2.17 3.68 -9.39
N LYS A 80 -2.77 3.37 -10.53
CA LYS A 80 -2.04 3.27 -11.80
C LYS A 80 -1.91 4.60 -12.53
N GLY A 81 -2.59 5.65 -12.07
CA GLY A 81 -2.57 6.94 -12.75
C GLY A 81 -3.21 6.88 -14.14
N VAL A 82 -4.34 6.20 -14.25
CA VAL A 82 -5.02 6.06 -15.54
C VAL A 82 -5.56 7.41 -16.00
N GLU A 83 -5.22 7.77 -17.23
CA GLU A 83 -5.61 9.03 -17.83
C GLU A 83 -7.12 9.14 -18.04
N GLY A 84 -7.60 10.38 -18.16
CA GLY A 84 -8.99 10.65 -18.50
C GLY A 84 -9.91 10.84 -17.32
N ARG A 85 -9.41 10.83 -16.09
CA ARG A 85 -10.21 11.18 -14.91
C ARG A 85 -10.13 12.69 -14.67
N PRO A 86 -11.23 13.43 -14.83
CA PRO A 86 -11.20 14.88 -14.65
C PRO A 86 -10.69 15.28 -13.27
N GLY A 87 -9.77 16.24 -13.22
CA GLY A 87 -9.24 16.80 -11.97
C GLY A 87 -8.27 15.90 -11.22
N LYS A 88 -7.80 14.81 -11.82
CA LYS A 88 -6.82 13.90 -11.22
C LYS A 88 -5.51 13.93 -12.01
N ASP A 89 -4.40 13.87 -11.28
CA ASP A 89 -3.10 13.69 -11.89
C ASP A 89 -2.99 12.26 -12.44
N SER A 90 -2.35 12.13 -13.60
CA SER A 90 -2.18 10.83 -14.27
C SER A 90 -0.87 10.15 -13.90
N VAL A 91 -0.35 10.43 -12.70
CA VAL A 91 0.91 9.85 -12.23
C VAL A 91 0.64 8.62 -11.40
N PRO A 92 1.22 7.46 -11.76
CA PRO A 92 1.11 6.26 -10.93
C PRO A 92 1.68 6.51 -9.52
N HIS A 93 1.04 5.94 -8.50
CA HIS A 93 1.54 6.07 -7.14
C HIS A 93 2.94 5.47 -6.96
N SER A 94 3.29 4.43 -7.73
CA SER A 94 4.65 3.87 -7.74
C SER A 94 5.70 4.89 -8.16
N GLU A 95 5.38 5.76 -9.12
CA GLU A 95 6.29 6.85 -9.54
C GLU A 95 6.45 7.90 -8.44
N LEU A 96 5.34 8.27 -7.79
CA LEU A 96 5.40 9.19 -6.65
C LEU A 96 6.24 8.61 -5.52
N TRP A 97 6.15 7.31 -5.32
CA TRP A 97 6.94 6.63 -4.29
C TRP A 97 8.42 6.60 -4.62
N LEU A 98 8.77 6.42 -5.90
CA LEU A 98 10.15 6.51 -6.35
C LEU A 98 10.71 7.93 -6.15
N ASP A 99 9.90 8.96 -6.40
CA ASP A 99 10.28 10.34 -6.12
C ASP A 99 10.59 10.55 -4.63
N PHE A 100 9.74 10.00 -3.77
CA PHE A 100 9.96 10.04 -2.33
C PHE A 100 11.26 9.32 -1.94
N ALA A 101 11.47 8.12 -2.46
CA ALA A 101 12.68 7.32 -2.19
C ALA A 101 13.94 8.08 -2.60
N GLU A 102 13.93 8.67 -3.80
CA GLU A 102 15.04 9.47 -4.30
C GLU A 102 15.30 10.69 -3.41
N GLY A 103 14.22 11.35 -2.98
CA GLY A 103 14.32 12.48 -2.03
C GLY A 103 14.93 12.08 -0.69
N MET A 104 14.79 10.84 -0.27
CA MET A 104 15.39 10.32 0.95
C MET A 104 16.81 9.78 0.72
N GLY A 105 17.34 9.87 -0.48
CA GLY A 105 18.71 9.46 -0.81
C GLY A 105 18.85 8.05 -1.36
N SER A 106 17.75 7.42 -1.75
CA SER A 106 17.77 6.10 -2.39
C SER A 106 17.97 6.21 -3.89
N SER A 107 18.48 5.14 -4.50
CA SER A 107 18.40 4.96 -5.94
C SER A 107 16.94 4.72 -6.34
N ARG A 108 16.56 5.13 -7.55
CA ARG A 108 15.25 4.80 -8.12
C ARG A 108 15.16 3.33 -8.57
N ASN A 109 16.28 2.63 -8.67
CA ASN A 109 16.31 1.23 -9.11
C ASN A 109 16.07 0.31 -7.90
N LEU A 110 14.80 0.06 -7.61
CA LEU A 110 14.39 -0.76 -6.46
C LEU A 110 13.84 -2.14 -6.86
N GLU A 111 13.79 -2.44 -8.16
CA GLU A 111 13.15 -3.64 -8.69
C GLU A 111 13.74 -4.95 -8.18
N TRP A 112 15.03 -4.96 -7.90
CA TRP A 112 15.78 -6.17 -7.54
C TRP A 112 16.13 -6.26 -6.08
N HIS A 113 15.66 -5.32 -5.25
CA HIS A 113 15.90 -5.39 -3.81
C HIS A 113 14.99 -6.42 -3.16
N THR A 114 15.56 -7.22 -2.27
CA THR A 114 14.76 -8.08 -1.40
C THR A 114 14.21 -7.23 -0.26
N PRO A 115 12.89 -7.08 -0.14
CA PRO A 115 12.34 -6.26 0.92
C PRO A 115 12.61 -6.84 2.31
N ALA A 116 12.87 -5.97 3.27
CA ALA A 116 13.07 -6.38 4.66
C ALA A 116 11.81 -7.01 5.25
N PHE A 117 10.64 -6.67 4.71
CA PHE A 117 9.36 -7.21 5.13
C PHE A 117 8.88 -8.38 4.28
N GLU A 118 9.76 -8.99 3.51
CA GLU A 118 9.40 -10.13 2.66
C GLU A 118 8.67 -11.20 3.47
N ILE A 119 7.50 -11.57 3.00
CA ILE A 119 6.69 -12.58 3.67
C ILE A 119 7.23 -13.95 3.29
N ARG A 120 7.61 -14.69 4.30
CA ARG A 120 8.14 -16.05 4.15
C ARG A 120 7.19 -17.06 4.75
#